data_0dd8c4bec87b0eb1ffed8e94e22694bc
#
_entry.id   0dd8c4bec87b0eb1ffed8e94e22694bc
#
_cell.length_a   1.000
_cell.length_b   1.000
_cell.length_c   1.000
_cell.angle_alpha   90.00
_cell.angle_beta   90.00
_cell.angle_gamma   90.00
#
_symmetry.space_group_name_H-M   'P 1'
#
loop_
_entity.id
_entity.type
_entity.pdbx_description
1 polymer ?
#
loop_
_entity_poly.entity_id
_entity_poly.type
_entity_poly.pdbx_seq_one_letter_code
_entity_poly.pdbx_strand_id
1 'polypeptide(L)'
;MIPTKDGGALLGIYSRSSEVRGSGSGASNSEGKSSAASTATHNLLSAASKQSSNFGEGDYWIVKLDKNGKVEWEKNFGGKGDDHIRTLALTANGYIIGGESRSERSGNKTVGIEEGTDLWLIALNERGDEQWQKSYNFKNRDILMGMSVIHSSDDKSSKGILLGGYTQAEGRIEKDDETFWMLYLDGNGNEQWRKHVAGESRQKEERLSDLKLNRDGSIILAGTSAKELGKENWKIVKLGDKQVNDLIEKYDIKIYPNPVSDYAYVEIGFDFKEADIMLYDMSGRQLQNFKTKNRVTKMNTQALVQGAYLVTIKTDNNKTANAKLIKK
;
A
#
# COMPACT_ATOMS: atom_id res chain seq x y z
N MET A 1 15.62 -2.50 -4.77
CA MET A 1 16.05 -1.56 -5.82
C MET A 1 15.01 -1.52 -6.93
N ILE A 2 14.72 -0.33 -7.44
CA ILE A 2 13.83 -0.13 -8.60
C ILE A 2 14.49 0.83 -9.61
N PRO A 3 14.29 0.66 -10.93
CA PRO A 3 14.71 1.64 -11.91
C PRO A 3 13.85 2.90 -11.78
N THR A 4 14.42 4.06 -12.10
CA THR A 4 13.72 5.34 -12.07
C THR A 4 13.48 5.90 -13.48
N LYS A 5 12.54 6.84 -13.64
CA LYS A 5 12.10 7.35 -14.96
C LYS A 5 13.23 8.05 -15.72
N ASP A 6 14.19 8.62 -15.03
CA ASP A 6 15.37 9.31 -15.57
C ASP A 6 16.51 8.37 -16.01
N GLY A 7 16.26 7.06 -15.94
CA GLY A 7 17.24 6.02 -16.27
C GLY A 7 18.22 5.68 -15.14
N GLY A 8 18.02 6.25 -13.96
CA GLY A 8 18.77 5.92 -12.75
C GLY A 8 18.13 4.79 -11.95
N ALA A 9 18.43 4.74 -10.64
CA ALA A 9 17.89 3.73 -9.73
C ALA A 9 17.62 4.30 -8.34
N LEU A 10 16.58 3.79 -7.68
CA LEU A 10 16.32 4.01 -6.25
C LEU A 10 16.63 2.72 -5.47
N LEU A 11 17.47 2.85 -4.45
CA LEU A 11 17.84 1.77 -3.55
C LEU A 11 17.18 2.01 -2.20
N GLY A 12 16.63 0.95 -1.61
CA GLY A 12 16.21 0.93 -0.22
C GLY A 12 17.07 -0.06 0.54
N ILE A 13 17.68 0.38 1.62
CA ILE A 13 18.65 -0.35 2.40
C ILE A 13 18.25 -0.30 3.87
N TYR A 14 18.27 -1.44 4.52
CA TYR A 14 18.18 -1.51 5.96
C TYR A 14 19.54 -1.19 6.57
N SER A 15 19.62 -0.17 7.42
CA SER A 15 20.88 0.30 8.00
C SER A 15 20.85 0.23 9.53
N ARG A 16 21.84 -0.43 10.10
CA ARG A 16 22.14 -0.46 11.56
C ARG A 16 23.32 0.40 11.98
N SER A 17 23.96 1.10 11.04
CA SER A 17 25.16 1.86 11.37
C SER A 17 24.81 3.19 12.03
N SER A 18 25.29 3.37 13.25
CA SER A 18 25.17 4.62 14.01
C SER A 18 26.30 5.62 13.74
N GLU A 19 27.33 5.25 12.94
CA GLU A 19 28.50 6.08 12.73
C GLU A 19 28.74 6.39 11.25
N VAL A 20 28.94 7.67 10.97
CA VAL A 20 29.64 8.14 9.78
C VAL A 20 31.10 7.68 9.91
N ARG A 21 31.53 6.67 9.16
CA ARG A 21 32.97 6.34 9.10
C ARG A 21 33.69 7.48 8.45
N GLY A 22 34.24 8.37 9.28
CA GLY A 22 35.35 9.23 8.89
C GLY A 22 36.51 8.35 8.41
N SER A 23 37.16 8.76 7.34
CA SER A 23 38.31 8.10 6.74
C SER A 23 39.39 7.76 7.78
N GLY A 24 39.42 6.49 8.20
CA GLY A 24 40.43 5.96 9.12
C GLY A 24 40.69 4.51 8.78
N SER A 25 41.88 4.21 8.30
CA SER A 25 42.38 2.90 7.93
C SER A 25 42.33 1.89 9.08
N GLY A 26 41.75 0.72 8.84
CA GLY A 26 41.80 -0.41 9.77
C GLY A 26 41.09 -1.62 9.18
N ALA A 27 41.80 -2.43 8.39
CA ALA A 27 41.31 -3.71 7.91
C ALA A 27 41.32 -4.74 9.06
N SER A 28 40.19 -5.41 9.27
CA SER A 28 40.18 -6.72 9.92
C SER A 28 39.37 -7.69 9.03
N ASN A 29 40.11 -8.73 8.58
CA ASN A 29 39.61 -9.83 7.77
C ASN A 29 38.61 -10.71 8.54
N SER A 30 37.47 -10.94 7.92
CA SER A 30 36.70 -12.18 8.16
C SER A 30 36.20 -12.69 6.80
N GLU A 31 36.80 -13.79 6.35
CA GLU A 31 36.45 -14.45 5.10
C GLU A 31 35.07 -15.14 5.21
N GLY A 32 34.12 -14.64 4.47
CA GLY A 32 32.86 -15.31 4.18
C GLY A 32 32.58 -15.24 2.68
N LYS A 33 32.52 -16.38 2.00
CA LYS A 33 32.23 -16.49 0.56
C LYS A 33 30.87 -15.91 0.23
N SER A 34 30.83 -14.77 -0.45
CA SER A 34 29.63 -14.15 -0.98
C SER A 34 29.53 -14.39 -2.49
N SER A 35 28.30 -14.59 -2.97
CA SER A 35 28.00 -14.79 -4.40
C SER A 35 28.27 -13.52 -5.24
N ALA A 36 28.54 -13.66 -6.54
CA ALA A 36 28.93 -12.56 -7.46
C ALA A 36 27.96 -11.37 -7.49
N ALA A 37 26.67 -11.59 -7.22
CA ALA A 37 25.66 -10.51 -7.14
C ALA A 37 25.86 -9.59 -5.92
N SER A 38 26.34 -10.15 -4.80
CA SER A 38 26.71 -9.41 -3.58
C SER A 38 27.92 -8.48 -3.80
N THR A 39 28.86 -8.88 -4.65
CA THR A 39 30.08 -8.12 -4.90
C THR A 39 29.83 -6.86 -5.71
N ALA A 40 28.92 -6.90 -6.70
CA ALA A 40 28.57 -5.71 -7.50
C ALA A 40 27.86 -4.65 -6.66
N THR A 41 26.95 -5.07 -5.77
CA THR A 41 26.23 -4.18 -4.84
C THR A 41 27.21 -3.58 -3.80
N HIS A 42 28.16 -4.38 -3.33
CA HIS A 42 29.18 -3.93 -2.37
C HIS A 42 30.13 -2.88 -2.96
N ASN A 43 30.51 -3.02 -4.24
CA ASN A 43 31.36 -2.06 -4.93
C ASN A 43 30.66 -0.73 -5.26
N LEU A 44 29.35 -0.77 -5.53
CA LEU A 44 28.53 0.45 -5.70
C LEU A 44 28.34 1.20 -4.38
N LEU A 45 28.19 0.47 -3.27
CA LEU A 45 27.99 1.04 -1.94
C LEU A 45 29.32 1.50 -1.27
N SER A 46 30.46 0.96 -1.68
CA SER A 46 31.78 1.42 -1.17
C SER A 46 32.14 2.83 -1.65
N ALA A 47 31.52 3.30 -2.73
CA ALA A 47 31.66 4.68 -3.21
C ALA A 47 30.71 5.68 -2.51
N ALA A 48 29.66 5.19 -1.85
CA ALA A 48 28.69 5.99 -1.10
C ALA A 48 28.82 5.66 0.40
N SER A 49 29.70 6.35 1.10
CA SER A 49 29.65 6.33 2.58
C SER A 49 28.36 6.99 3.02
N LYS A 50 27.52 6.28 3.77
CA LYS A 50 26.32 6.86 4.40
C LYS A 50 26.70 8.10 5.18
N GLN A 51 26.11 9.26 4.83
CA GLN A 51 26.43 10.54 5.46
C GLN A 51 25.53 10.86 6.66
N SER A 52 24.40 10.19 6.76
CA SER A 52 23.45 10.37 7.88
C SER A 52 23.60 9.25 8.93
N SER A 53 23.58 9.62 10.21
CA SER A 53 23.48 8.66 11.33
C SER A 53 22.07 8.07 11.42
N ASN A 54 21.96 6.89 12.02
CA ASN A 54 20.66 6.30 12.35
C ASN A 54 19.99 7.07 13.51
N PHE A 55 18.66 7.02 13.51
CA PHE A 55 17.83 7.55 14.60
C PHE A 55 17.66 6.53 15.74
N GLY A 56 17.81 5.23 15.44
CA GLY A 56 17.61 4.15 16.40
C GLY A 56 18.38 2.88 16.05
N GLU A 57 17.74 1.72 16.32
CA GLU A 57 18.36 0.40 16.15
C GLU A 57 18.59 0.05 14.69
N GLY A 58 17.61 0.39 13.84
CA GLY A 58 17.68 0.19 12.40
C GLY A 58 16.78 1.14 11.66
N ASP A 59 17.23 1.65 10.52
CA ASP A 59 16.52 2.68 9.76
C ASP A 59 16.43 2.34 8.28
N TYR A 60 15.48 2.97 7.57
CA TYR A 60 15.41 3.00 6.12
C TYR A 60 16.46 3.95 5.57
N TRP A 61 17.48 3.44 4.89
CA TRP A 61 18.40 4.26 4.13
C TRP A 61 18.08 4.19 2.64
N ILE A 62 17.75 5.33 2.06
CA ILE A 62 17.31 5.47 0.67
C ILE A 62 18.38 6.21 -0.10
N VAL A 63 18.79 5.63 -1.23
CA VAL A 63 19.82 6.22 -2.11
C VAL A 63 19.27 6.29 -3.52
N LYS A 64 19.27 7.48 -4.11
CA LYS A 64 18.94 7.70 -5.52
C LYS A 64 20.25 7.82 -6.31
N LEU A 65 20.34 7.03 -7.35
CA LEU A 65 21.45 7.07 -8.32
C LEU A 65 20.97 7.67 -9.64
N ASP A 66 21.82 8.43 -10.27
CA ASP A 66 21.64 8.88 -11.67
C ASP A 66 21.85 7.71 -12.66
N LYS A 67 21.66 7.98 -13.95
CA LYS A 67 21.86 7.01 -15.04
C LYS A 67 23.30 6.48 -15.16
N ASN A 68 24.27 7.12 -14.56
CA ASN A 68 25.67 6.74 -14.56
C ASN A 68 26.07 6.00 -13.27
N GLY A 69 25.12 5.78 -12.35
CA GLY A 69 25.33 5.14 -11.07
C GLY A 69 25.92 6.06 -9.99
N LYS A 70 25.95 7.38 -10.22
CA LYS A 70 26.39 8.36 -9.23
C LYS A 70 25.23 8.70 -8.28
N VAL A 71 25.54 8.86 -6.99
CA VAL A 71 24.57 9.30 -5.99
C VAL A 71 24.10 10.72 -6.28
N GLU A 72 22.81 10.91 -6.47
CA GLU A 72 22.15 12.21 -6.60
C GLU A 72 21.74 12.74 -5.22
N TRP A 73 21.11 11.85 -4.44
CA TRP A 73 20.73 12.15 -3.07
C TRP A 73 20.62 10.88 -2.23
N GLU A 74 20.72 11.05 -0.93
CA GLU A 74 20.39 10.04 0.07
C GLU A 74 19.49 10.60 1.16
N LYS A 75 18.66 9.75 1.74
CA LYS A 75 17.79 10.07 2.86
C LYS A 75 17.78 8.91 3.85
N ASN A 76 17.65 9.25 5.13
CA ASN A 76 17.49 8.27 6.19
C ASN A 76 16.16 8.51 6.91
N PHE A 77 15.38 7.45 7.11
CA PHE A 77 14.09 7.52 7.80
C PHE A 77 14.05 6.49 8.90
N GLY A 78 13.70 6.90 10.11
CA GLY A 78 13.62 6.04 11.27
C GLY A 78 13.20 6.75 12.54
N GLY A 79 12.97 5.95 13.56
CA GLY A 79 12.73 6.37 14.93
C GLY A 79 13.69 5.66 15.89
N LYS A 80 13.36 5.63 17.19
CA LYS A 80 14.23 5.03 18.21
C LYS A 80 14.30 3.50 18.16
N GLY A 81 13.27 2.84 17.61
CA GLY A 81 13.19 1.38 17.47
C GLY A 81 13.84 0.89 16.19
N ASP A 82 13.42 -0.29 15.80
CA ASP A 82 13.91 -1.00 14.62
C ASP A 82 12.93 -0.83 13.45
N ASP A 83 13.40 -0.20 12.37
CA ASP A 83 12.60 0.15 11.20
C ASP A 83 13.17 -0.59 9.97
N HIS A 84 12.40 -1.54 9.44
CA HIS A 84 12.83 -2.42 8.36
C HIS A 84 12.18 -2.05 7.02
N ILE A 85 12.97 -1.58 6.07
CA ILE A 85 12.53 -1.39 4.70
C ILE A 85 12.33 -2.74 3.99
N ARG A 86 11.24 -2.87 3.23
CA ARG A 86 10.90 -4.08 2.47
C ARG A 86 10.73 -3.83 0.99
N THR A 87 10.08 -2.74 0.62
CA THR A 87 9.66 -2.52 -0.75
C THR A 87 9.72 -1.05 -1.16
N LEU A 88 9.86 -0.85 -2.46
CA LEU A 88 9.87 0.44 -3.13
C LEU A 88 8.93 0.39 -4.32
N ALA A 89 8.24 1.47 -4.61
CA ALA A 89 7.45 1.58 -5.84
C ALA A 89 7.56 2.99 -6.44
N LEU A 90 7.46 3.06 -7.78
CA LEU A 90 7.34 4.34 -8.49
C LEU A 90 5.90 4.82 -8.44
N THR A 91 5.73 6.12 -8.26
CA THR A 91 4.46 6.82 -8.49
C THR A 91 4.54 7.69 -9.75
N ALA A 92 3.46 8.38 -10.06
CA ALA A 92 3.47 9.35 -11.16
C ALA A 92 4.52 10.45 -10.94
N ASN A 93 4.74 10.92 -9.68
CA ASN A 93 5.53 12.10 -9.36
C ASN A 93 6.58 11.82 -8.26
N GLY A 94 7.03 10.57 -8.09
CA GLY A 94 8.01 10.24 -7.07
C GLY A 94 7.98 8.76 -6.67
N TYR A 95 8.04 8.49 -5.38
CA TYR A 95 8.29 7.16 -4.83
C TYR A 95 7.40 6.87 -3.62
N ILE A 96 7.03 5.61 -3.43
CA ILE A 96 6.55 5.09 -2.15
C ILE A 96 7.59 4.12 -1.61
N ILE A 97 7.90 4.29 -0.34
CA ILE A 97 8.78 3.43 0.42
C ILE A 97 7.96 2.73 1.48
N GLY A 98 8.11 1.45 1.63
CA GLY A 98 7.34 0.68 2.60
C GLY A 98 8.14 -0.39 3.31
N GLY A 99 7.72 -0.64 4.52
CA GLY A 99 8.26 -1.70 5.37
C GLY A 99 7.49 -1.79 6.68
N GLU A 100 8.14 -2.31 7.69
CA GLU A 100 7.63 -2.39 9.06
C GLU A 100 8.44 -1.51 10.01
N SER A 101 7.80 -1.08 11.11
CA SER A 101 8.39 -0.21 12.12
C SER A 101 7.98 -0.62 13.53
N ARG A 102 8.95 -0.60 14.45
CA ARG A 102 8.76 -0.71 15.90
C ARG A 102 8.92 0.62 16.62
N SER A 103 9.10 1.69 15.86
CA SER A 103 9.33 3.01 16.40
C SER A 103 8.03 3.73 16.70
N GLU A 104 7.89 4.25 17.91
CA GLU A 104 6.97 5.34 18.20
C GLU A 104 7.39 6.61 17.43
N ARG A 105 6.60 7.67 17.57
CA ARG A 105 6.97 8.99 17.04
C ARG A 105 8.30 9.45 17.61
N SER A 106 9.35 9.37 16.82
CA SER A 106 10.72 9.73 17.19
C SER A 106 11.61 9.85 15.96
N GLY A 107 12.80 10.45 16.09
CA GLY A 107 13.63 10.71 14.94
C GLY A 107 12.91 11.60 13.92
N ASN A 108 12.81 11.14 12.67
CA ASN A 108 11.97 11.79 11.66
C ASN A 108 10.69 11.01 11.31
N LYS A 109 10.36 9.99 12.10
CA LYS A 109 9.07 9.30 12.01
C LYS A 109 7.98 10.12 12.70
N THR A 110 6.98 10.57 11.94
CA THR A 110 5.91 11.47 12.41
C THR A 110 4.64 10.72 12.82
N VAL A 111 4.56 9.42 12.58
CA VAL A 111 3.43 8.55 12.93
C VAL A 111 3.86 7.55 14.01
N GLY A 112 2.95 7.20 14.91
CA GLY A 112 3.18 6.18 15.96
C GLY A 112 2.96 4.77 15.45
N ILE A 113 3.07 3.81 16.36
CA ILE A 113 2.59 2.45 16.22
C ILE A 113 1.37 2.26 17.14
N GLU A 114 0.52 1.29 16.82
CA GLU A 114 -0.62 0.93 17.66
C GLU A 114 -0.31 -0.30 18.50
N GLU A 115 0.30 -1.34 17.90
CA GLU A 115 0.60 -2.59 18.58
C GLU A 115 1.77 -3.32 17.92
N GLY A 116 2.80 -3.64 18.70
CA GLY A 116 3.93 -4.47 18.29
C GLY A 116 4.76 -3.89 17.14
N THR A 117 4.46 -4.27 15.93
CA THR A 117 5.15 -3.81 14.71
C THR A 117 4.13 -3.48 13.64
N ASP A 118 4.04 -2.22 13.25
CA ASP A 118 3.11 -1.75 12.24
C ASP A 118 3.79 -1.57 10.88
N LEU A 119 2.99 -1.57 9.83
CA LEU A 119 3.46 -1.11 8.53
C LEU A 119 3.76 0.38 8.59
N TRP A 120 4.86 0.79 7.97
CA TRP A 120 5.22 2.19 7.82
C TRP A 120 5.50 2.52 6.36
N LEU A 121 4.72 3.44 5.81
CA LEU A 121 4.86 3.92 4.44
C LEU A 121 5.24 5.39 4.42
N ILE A 122 6.11 5.74 3.48
CA ILE A 122 6.60 7.10 3.25
C ILE A 122 6.46 7.40 1.76
N ALA A 123 5.78 8.49 1.42
CA ALA A 123 5.77 9.02 0.07
C ALA A 123 6.79 10.12 -0.09
N LEU A 124 7.58 10.05 -1.15
CA LEU A 124 8.57 11.04 -1.53
C LEU A 124 8.28 11.59 -2.93
N ASN A 125 8.60 12.85 -3.17
CA ASN A 125 8.69 13.37 -4.53
C ASN A 125 9.98 12.87 -5.24
N GLU A 126 10.17 13.26 -6.50
CA GLU A 126 11.36 12.85 -7.28
C GLU A 126 12.69 13.35 -6.69
N ARG A 127 12.66 14.43 -5.89
CA ARG A 127 13.84 14.98 -5.20
C ARG A 127 14.11 14.35 -3.84
N GLY A 128 13.30 13.38 -3.44
CA GLY A 128 13.39 12.72 -2.15
C GLY A 128 12.79 13.52 -0.98
N ASP A 129 12.00 14.57 -1.26
CA ASP A 129 11.32 15.31 -0.20
C ASP A 129 10.05 14.58 0.20
N GLU A 130 9.85 14.44 1.50
CA GLU A 130 8.68 13.78 2.08
C GLU A 130 7.37 14.49 1.70
N GLN A 131 6.38 13.72 1.30
CA GLN A 131 5.04 14.19 1.03
C GLN A 131 4.07 13.79 2.14
N TRP A 132 4.18 12.56 2.60
CA TRP A 132 3.42 12.05 3.73
C TRP A 132 4.08 10.80 4.32
N GLN A 133 3.78 10.54 5.60
CA GLN A 133 4.04 9.28 6.29
C GLN A 133 2.73 8.72 6.83
N LYS A 134 2.57 7.40 6.80
CA LYS A 134 1.42 6.70 7.38
C LYS A 134 1.81 5.37 7.98
N SER A 135 1.10 5.02 9.06
CA SER A 135 1.19 3.72 9.72
C SER A 135 -0.11 2.96 9.58
N TYR A 136 -0.04 1.62 9.44
CA TYR A 136 -1.20 0.75 9.34
C TYR A 136 -0.97 -0.49 10.19
N ASN A 137 -1.97 -0.84 11.00
CA ASN A 137 -1.93 -1.94 11.94
C ASN A 137 -2.92 -3.04 11.54
N PHE A 138 -2.46 -4.29 11.53
CA PHE A 138 -3.26 -5.51 11.39
C PHE A 138 -3.20 -6.39 12.63
N LYS A 139 -2.60 -5.89 13.71
CA LYS A 139 -2.29 -6.52 15.00
C LYS A 139 -0.96 -7.27 15.02
N ASN A 140 -0.42 -7.47 16.23
CA ASN A 140 0.82 -8.20 16.49
C ASN A 140 2.01 -7.66 15.67
N ARG A 141 2.59 -8.48 14.82
CA ARG A 141 3.72 -8.12 13.97
C ARG A 141 3.32 -8.15 12.52
N ASP A 142 3.19 -6.99 11.92
CA ASP A 142 2.84 -6.85 10.53
C ASP A 142 4.09 -6.80 9.65
N ILE A 143 4.09 -7.61 8.60
CA ILE A 143 5.22 -7.75 7.68
C ILE A 143 4.75 -7.44 6.26
N LEU A 144 5.32 -6.41 5.67
CA LEU A 144 5.07 -6.02 4.28
C LEU A 144 5.93 -6.87 3.34
N MET A 145 5.31 -7.55 2.38
CA MET A 145 6.01 -8.41 1.43
C MET A 145 5.99 -7.85 0.00
N GLY A 146 4.91 -7.20 -0.40
CA GLY A 146 4.80 -6.66 -1.74
C GLY A 146 3.99 -5.38 -1.79
N MET A 147 4.32 -4.53 -2.77
CA MET A 147 3.62 -3.29 -3.05
C MET A 147 3.58 -3.03 -4.55
N SER A 148 2.43 -2.62 -5.05
CA SER A 148 2.26 -2.19 -6.44
C SER A 148 1.44 -0.92 -6.50
N VAL A 149 1.95 0.07 -7.24
CA VAL A 149 1.19 1.29 -7.55
C VAL A 149 0.34 1.02 -8.78
N ILE A 150 -0.96 1.29 -8.67
CA ILE A 150 -1.90 1.16 -9.77
C ILE A 150 -2.01 2.52 -10.45
N HIS A 151 -1.53 2.61 -11.68
CA HIS A 151 -1.56 3.84 -12.45
C HIS A 151 -2.91 4.03 -13.15
N SER A 152 -3.28 5.29 -13.36
CA SER A 152 -4.38 5.64 -14.27
C SER A 152 -3.99 5.33 -15.72
N SER A 153 -4.99 5.20 -16.58
CA SER A 153 -4.78 4.91 -18.01
C SER A 153 -3.97 5.97 -18.77
N ASP A 154 -3.81 7.16 -18.20
CA ASP A 154 -3.05 8.28 -18.75
C ASP A 154 -1.63 8.40 -18.19
N ASP A 155 -1.22 7.50 -17.28
CA ASP A 155 0.06 7.48 -16.55
C ASP A 155 0.41 8.78 -15.78
N LYS A 156 -0.55 9.71 -15.69
CA LYS A 156 -0.33 11.01 -15.03
C LYS A 156 -0.68 11.03 -13.55
N SER A 157 -1.41 10.02 -13.10
CA SER A 157 -1.81 9.91 -11.71
C SER A 157 -1.79 8.44 -11.25
N SER A 158 -1.70 8.24 -9.94
CA SER A 158 -1.87 6.92 -9.34
C SER A 158 -3.32 6.75 -8.93
N LYS A 159 -3.96 5.66 -9.37
CA LYS A 159 -5.30 5.28 -8.88
C LYS A 159 -5.25 4.88 -7.43
N GLY A 160 -4.14 4.27 -7.00
CA GLY A 160 -3.94 3.84 -5.64
C GLY A 160 -2.71 2.95 -5.48
N ILE A 161 -2.54 2.45 -4.27
CA ILE A 161 -1.42 1.62 -3.85
C ILE A 161 -1.99 0.32 -3.28
N LEU A 162 -1.62 -0.80 -3.87
CA LEU A 162 -1.97 -2.12 -3.36
C LEU A 162 -0.77 -2.69 -2.61
N LEU A 163 -1.01 -3.12 -1.38
CA LEU A 163 -0.03 -3.77 -0.53
C LEU A 163 -0.48 -5.18 -0.19
N GLY A 164 0.46 -6.04 0.03
CA GLY A 164 0.22 -7.39 0.53
C GLY A 164 1.30 -7.81 1.52
N GLY A 165 0.88 -8.57 2.51
CA GLY A 165 1.76 -9.06 3.55
C GLY A 165 1.10 -10.12 4.41
N TYR A 166 1.68 -10.35 5.56
CA TYR A 166 1.13 -11.25 6.56
C TYR A 166 1.37 -10.69 7.97
N THR A 167 0.51 -11.08 8.88
CA THR A 167 0.65 -10.79 10.31
C THR A 167 1.19 -12.02 10.99
N GLN A 168 2.27 -11.88 11.76
CA GLN A 168 2.89 -12.93 12.55
C GLN A 168 2.55 -12.72 14.03
N ALA A 169 2.10 -13.80 14.68
CA ALA A 169 1.84 -13.76 16.11
C ALA A 169 3.12 -13.49 16.93
N GLU A 170 2.99 -12.68 17.98
CA GLU A 170 4.01 -12.55 19.01
C GLU A 170 3.81 -13.64 20.05
N GLY A 171 4.66 -14.68 20.04
CA GLY A 171 4.64 -15.73 21.02
C GLY A 171 4.72 -17.15 20.45
N ARG A 172 4.47 -18.16 21.29
CA ARG A 172 4.45 -19.55 20.87
C ARG A 172 3.38 -19.80 19.83
N ILE A 173 3.78 -20.38 18.72
CA ILE A 173 3.06 -20.67 17.48
C ILE A 173 1.79 -21.56 17.67
N GLU A 174 1.33 -21.79 18.89
CA GLU A 174 0.25 -22.76 19.15
C GLU A 174 -1.17 -22.24 18.88
N LYS A 175 -1.36 -20.95 18.63
CA LYS A 175 -2.73 -20.38 18.55
C LYS A 175 -2.99 -19.34 17.50
N ASP A 176 -1.98 -18.73 16.88
CA ASP A 176 -2.19 -17.56 16.02
C ASP A 176 -1.63 -17.82 14.64
N ASP A 177 -2.56 -18.06 13.74
CA ASP A 177 -2.32 -18.27 12.34
C ASP A 177 -1.65 -17.06 11.71
N GLU A 178 -0.56 -17.28 10.99
CA GLU A 178 -0.06 -16.28 10.07
C GLU A 178 -1.13 -16.03 9.01
N THR A 179 -1.66 -14.83 8.98
CA THR A 179 -2.77 -14.47 8.11
C THR A 179 -2.29 -13.56 7.00
N PHE A 180 -2.59 -13.91 5.75
CA PHE A 180 -2.39 -13.00 4.63
C PHE A 180 -3.37 -11.84 4.73
N TRP A 181 -2.86 -10.66 4.41
CA TRP A 181 -3.70 -9.49 4.23
C TRP A 181 -3.36 -8.75 2.94
N MET A 182 -4.33 -8.03 2.44
CA MET A 182 -4.18 -7.02 1.40
C MET A 182 -4.73 -5.70 1.91
N LEU A 183 -4.06 -4.62 1.55
CA LEU A 183 -4.43 -3.25 1.87
C LEU A 183 -4.43 -2.42 0.60
N TYR A 184 -5.52 -1.74 0.32
CA TYR A 184 -5.62 -0.81 -0.78
C TYR A 184 -5.78 0.61 -0.27
N LEU A 185 -4.91 1.49 -0.76
CA LEU A 185 -4.84 2.89 -0.40
C LEU A 185 -5.12 3.74 -1.65
N ASP A 186 -5.68 4.93 -1.45
CA ASP A 186 -5.67 5.96 -2.50
C ASP A 186 -4.25 6.52 -2.73
N GLY A 187 -4.11 7.44 -3.70
CA GLY A 187 -2.81 8.06 -4.01
C GLY A 187 -2.22 8.90 -2.87
N ASN A 188 -3.02 9.28 -1.87
CA ASN A 188 -2.60 10.02 -0.68
C ASN A 188 -2.33 9.11 0.52
N GLY A 189 -2.34 7.80 0.32
CA GLY A 189 -2.15 6.83 1.38
C GLY A 189 -3.34 6.66 2.32
N ASN A 190 -4.55 7.12 1.97
CA ASN A 190 -5.72 6.84 2.80
C ASN A 190 -6.26 5.45 2.50
N GLU A 191 -6.51 4.70 3.56
CA GLU A 191 -7.07 3.36 3.44
C GLU A 191 -8.44 3.41 2.76
N GLN A 192 -8.59 2.62 1.71
CA GLN A 192 -9.84 2.44 1.01
C GLN A 192 -10.51 1.13 1.45
N TRP A 193 -9.72 0.07 1.54
CA TRP A 193 -10.15 -1.21 2.09
C TRP A 193 -8.97 -2.05 2.56
N ARG A 194 -9.22 -2.93 3.52
CA ARG A 194 -8.33 -4.02 3.91
C ARG A 194 -9.07 -5.35 3.84
N LYS A 195 -8.35 -6.40 3.52
CA LYS A 195 -8.88 -7.73 3.40
C LYS A 195 -7.90 -8.74 3.99
N HIS A 196 -8.38 -9.51 4.92
CA HIS A 196 -7.67 -10.72 5.35
C HIS A 196 -7.97 -11.82 4.34
N VAL A 197 -6.94 -12.37 3.72
CA VAL A 197 -7.05 -13.53 2.84
C VAL A 197 -6.80 -14.75 3.70
N ALA A 198 -7.71 -15.01 4.63
CA ALA A 198 -7.63 -16.18 5.47
C ALA A 198 -7.80 -17.44 4.61
N GLY A 199 -6.96 -18.43 4.81
CA GLY A 199 -7.24 -19.80 4.38
C GLY A 199 -8.48 -20.32 5.12
N GLU A 200 -9.08 -21.39 4.63
CA GLU A 200 -10.31 -21.99 5.17
C GLU A 200 -10.17 -22.57 6.58
N SER A 201 -9.01 -22.51 7.19
CA SER A 201 -8.73 -23.11 8.50
C SER A 201 -7.79 -22.24 9.33
N ARG A 202 -8.17 -22.00 10.57
CA ARG A 202 -7.36 -21.33 11.60
C ARG A 202 -6.09 -22.13 12.00
N GLN A 203 -5.79 -23.23 11.34
CA GLN A 203 -4.65 -24.12 11.61
C GLN A 203 -3.64 -24.14 10.46
N LYS A 204 -3.79 -23.28 9.46
CA LYS A 204 -2.89 -23.20 8.31
C LYS A 204 -1.99 -21.99 8.42
N GLU A 205 -0.68 -22.20 8.37
CA GLU A 205 0.26 -21.12 8.14
C GLU A 205 0.17 -20.67 6.68
N GLU A 206 -0.13 -19.42 6.46
CA GLU A 206 -0.13 -18.81 5.14
C GLU A 206 0.78 -17.58 5.15
N ARG A 207 1.82 -17.61 4.32
CA ARG A 207 2.77 -16.52 4.18
C ARG A 207 2.77 -16.01 2.77
N LEU A 208 2.47 -14.74 2.60
CA LEU A 208 2.69 -14.06 1.33
C LEU A 208 4.18 -13.71 1.20
N SER A 209 4.80 -14.14 0.09
CA SER A 209 6.20 -13.85 -0.20
C SER A 209 6.34 -12.69 -1.17
N ASP A 210 5.40 -12.51 -2.09
CA ASP A 210 5.42 -11.40 -3.04
C ASP A 210 4.03 -11.17 -3.65
N LEU A 211 3.82 -9.93 -4.11
CA LEU A 211 2.64 -9.49 -4.84
C LEU A 211 3.10 -8.72 -6.07
N LYS A 212 2.56 -9.08 -7.24
CA LYS A 212 2.91 -8.43 -8.50
C LYS A 212 1.67 -8.06 -9.30
N LEU A 213 1.59 -6.80 -9.68
CA LEU A 213 0.63 -6.33 -10.66
C LEU A 213 1.18 -6.58 -12.07
N ASN A 214 0.41 -7.26 -12.92
CA ASN A 214 0.76 -7.52 -14.31
C ASN A 214 0.27 -6.38 -15.22
N ARG A 215 0.81 -6.34 -16.44
CA ARG A 215 0.40 -5.35 -17.47
C ARG A 215 -1.06 -5.48 -17.90
N ASP A 216 -1.65 -6.68 -17.76
CA ASP A 216 -3.06 -6.96 -18.04
C ASP A 216 -4.02 -6.57 -16.91
N GLY A 217 -3.52 -5.90 -15.85
CA GLY A 217 -4.29 -5.53 -14.66
C GLY A 217 -4.51 -6.67 -13.67
N SER A 218 -4.07 -7.90 -13.98
CA SER A 218 -4.15 -9.01 -13.04
C SER A 218 -3.08 -8.92 -11.96
N ILE A 219 -3.35 -9.48 -10.79
CA ILE A 219 -2.40 -9.55 -9.67
C ILE A 219 -2.03 -11.01 -9.42
N ILE A 220 -0.74 -11.27 -9.28
CA ILE A 220 -0.24 -12.55 -8.80
C ILE A 220 0.19 -12.38 -7.36
N LEU A 221 -0.31 -13.25 -6.50
CA LEU A 221 0.10 -13.43 -5.12
C LEU A 221 0.87 -14.75 -5.05
N ALA A 222 2.08 -14.72 -4.58
CA ALA A 222 2.90 -15.91 -4.39
C ALA A 222 3.30 -16.05 -2.92
N GLY A 223 3.20 -17.24 -2.39
CA GLY A 223 3.54 -17.49 -0.99
C GLY A 223 3.58 -18.98 -0.68
N THR A 224 3.53 -19.28 0.59
CA THR A 224 3.47 -20.65 1.11
C THR A 224 2.18 -20.87 1.89
N SER A 225 1.72 -22.12 1.92
CA SER A 225 0.58 -22.57 2.72
C SER A 225 0.91 -23.93 3.31
N ALA A 226 0.73 -24.07 4.61
CA ALA A 226 0.95 -25.35 5.29
C ALA A 226 -0.26 -25.75 6.13
N LYS A 227 -0.54 -27.05 6.20
CA LYS A 227 -1.46 -27.62 7.18
C LYS A 227 -0.78 -27.90 8.52
N GLU A 228 0.53 -28.07 8.48
CA GLU A 228 1.39 -28.38 9.61
C GLU A 228 2.71 -27.65 9.41
N LEU A 229 3.30 -27.17 10.50
CA LEU A 229 4.62 -26.53 10.50
C LEU A 229 5.69 -27.45 9.88
N GLY A 230 6.49 -26.91 8.96
CA GLY A 230 7.53 -27.67 8.26
C GLY A 230 7.03 -28.50 7.07
N LYS A 231 5.75 -28.39 6.70
CA LYS A 231 5.16 -29.03 5.50
C LYS A 231 4.55 -28.00 4.56
N GLU A 232 5.28 -26.91 4.32
CA GLU A 232 4.86 -25.81 3.47
C GLU A 232 4.86 -26.21 1.98
N ASN A 233 3.79 -25.83 1.30
CA ASN A 233 3.68 -25.93 -0.15
C ASN A 233 3.58 -24.54 -0.76
N TRP A 234 4.06 -24.39 -1.98
CA TRP A 234 3.86 -23.18 -2.73
C TRP A 234 2.37 -22.92 -3.00
N LYS A 235 1.96 -21.70 -2.76
CA LYS A 235 0.62 -21.22 -3.10
C LYS A 235 0.75 -20.04 -4.04
N ILE A 236 0.18 -20.16 -5.23
CA ILE A 236 0.12 -19.08 -6.21
C ILE A 236 -1.34 -18.82 -6.50
N VAL A 237 -1.75 -17.56 -6.35
CA VAL A 237 -3.11 -17.10 -6.65
C VAL A 237 -3.02 -16.00 -7.69
N LYS A 238 -3.74 -16.16 -8.81
CA LYS A 238 -3.93 -15.10 -9.80
C LYS A 238 -5.32 -14.50 -9.62
N LEU A 239 -5.39 -13.21 -9.36
CA LEU A 239 -6.60 -12.41 -9.43
C LEU A 239 -6.65 -11.77 -10.83
N GLY A 240 -7.65 -12.09 -11.63
CA GLY A 240 -7.84 -11.50 -12.96
C GLY A 240 -8.15 -10.01 -12.87
N ASP A 241 -7.98 -9.28 -13.97
CA ASP A 241 -8.25 -7.86 -14.10
C ASP A 241 -9.67 -7.48 -13.62
N LYS A 242 -10.68 -8.26 -13.96
CA LYS A 242 -12.06 -8.07 -13.49
C LYS A 242 -12.16 -8.20 -11.97
N GLN A 243 -11.50 -9.20 -11.37
CA GLN A 243 -11.50 -9.39 -9.91
C GLN A 243 -10.78 -8.25 -9.19
N VAL A 244 -9.69 -7.75 -9.77
CA VAL A 244 -8.95 -6.59 -9.26
C VAL A 244 -9.79 -5.33 -9.39
N ASN A 245 -10.41 -5.11 -10.54
CA ASN A 245 -11.33 -3.98 -10.75
C ASN A 245 -12.53 -4.06 -9.79
N ASP A 246 -13.14 -5.22 -9.60
CA ASP A 246 -14.20 -5.43 -8.62
C ASP A 246 -13.74 -5.13 -7.19
N LEU A 247 -12.49 -5.40 -6.85
CA LEU A 247 -11.90 -5.06 -5.54
C LEU A 247 -11.66 -3.56 -5.40
N ILE A 248 -11.22 -2.90 -6.47
CA ILE A 248 -10.91 -1.47 -6.51
C ILE A 248 -12.21 -0.65 -6.64
N GLU A 249 -13.14 -1.08 -7.52
CA GLU A 249 -14.38 -0.37 -7.84
C GLU A 249 -15.48 -0.55 -6.80
N LYS A 250 -15.43 -1.63 -6.00
CA LYS A 250 -16.45 -1.91 -4.96
C LYS A 250 -16.61 -0.81 -3.90
N TYR A 251 -15.71 0.16 -3.85
CA TYR A 251 -15.71 1.23 -2.86
C TYR A 251 -15.88 2.63 -3.47
N ASP A 252 -16.13 2.70 -4.77
CA ASP A 252 -16.33 4.00 -5.43
C ASP A 252 -17.62 4.70 -4.99
N ILE A 253 -18.63 3.95 -4.55
CA ILE A 253 -19.88 4.51 -4.03
C ILE A 253 -20.42 3.63 -2.89
N LYS A 254 -20.77 4.28 -1.77
CA LYS A 254 -21.59 3.66 -0.72
C LYS A 254 -22.91 4.37 -0.60
N ILE A 255 -23.98 3.58 -0.44
CA ILE A 255 -25.32 4.11 -0.17
C ILE A 255 -25.83 3.46 1.10
N TYR A 256 -26.11 4.29 2.11
CA TYR A 256 -26.59 3.80 3.40
C TYR A 256 -27.61 4.74 4.05
N PRO A 257 -28.59 4.18 4.79
CA PRO A 257 -28.88 2.75 4.89
C PRO A 257 -29.39 2.20 3.54
N ASN A 258 -29.13 0.94 3.28
CA ASN A 258 -29.68 0.24 2.13
C ASN A 258 -30.08 -1.18 2.56
N PRO A 259 -31.36 -1.52 2.67
CA PRO A 259 -32.56 -0.79 2.20
C PRO A 259 -32.85 0.51 2.94
N VAL A 260 -33.43 1.48 2.19
CA VAL A 260 -33.74 2.82 2.68
C VAL A 260 -35.23 3.01 2.99
N SER A 261 -35.51 3.87 3.99
CA SER A 261 -36.86 4.41 4.23
C SER A 261 -37.01 5.82 3.65
N ASP A 262 -36.68 6.86 4.41
CA ASP A 262 -36.91 8.24 4.02
C ASP A 262 -35.74 8.93 3.38
N TYR A 263 -34.53 8.59 3.81
CA TYR A 263 -33.28 9.22 3.37
C TYR A 263 -32.17 8.21 3.23
N ALA A 264 -31.38 8.33 2.16
CA ALA A 264 -30.11 7.67 1.99
C ALA A 264 -28.97 8.69 2.03
N TYR A 265 -27.80 8.24 2.41
CA TYR A 265 -26.55 8.96 2.21
C TYR A 265 -25.80 8.30 1.08
N VAL A 266 -25.38 9.10 0.12
CA VAL A 266 -24.53 8.68 -0.99
C VAL A 266 -23.15 9.18 -0.71
N GLU A 267 -22.22 8.25 -0.47
CA GLU A 267 -20.80 8.51 -0.24
C GLU A 267 -20.02 8.20 -1.51
N ILE A 268 -19.26 9.19 -2.01
CA ILE A 268 -18.43 9.07 -3.20
C ILE A 268 -17.00 8.83 -2.75
N GLY A 269 -16.44 7.65 -3.07
CA GLY A 269 -15.14 7.19 -2.59
C GLY A 269 -13.94 7.67 -3.40
N PHE A 270 -14.13 8.38 -4.52
CA PHE A 270 -13.08 8.90 -5.37
C PHE A 270 -13.05 10.44 -5.40
N ASP A 271 -11.94 11.00 -5.82
CA ASP A 271 -11.75 12.44 -5.83
C ASP A 271 -12.51 13.12 -6.98
N PHE A 272 -13.19 14.21 -6.66
CA PHE A 272 -13.95 15.06 -7.58
C PHE A 272 -14.04 16.51 -7.03
N LYS A 273 -14.33 17.46 -7.88
CA LYS A 273 -14.68 18.83 -7.48
C LYS A 273 -16.18 19.05 -7.47
N GLU A 274 -16.88 18.48 -8.44
CA GLU A 274 -18.32 18.48 -8.54
C GLU A 274 -18.80 17.15 -9.11
N ALA A 275 -19.91 16.61 -8.59
CA ALA A 275 -20.54 15.40 -9.05
C ALA A 275 -22.03 15.59 -9.25
N ASP A 276 -22.57 15.01 -10.32
CA ASP A 276 -23.99 14.81 -10.55
C ASP A 276 -24.42 13.47 -9.97
N ILE A 277 -25.41 13.48 -9.10
CA ILE A 277 -26.04 12.27 -8.55
C ILE A 277 -27.43 12.13 -9.22
N MET A 278 -27.61 11.07 -9.94
CA MET A 278 -28.85 10.76 -10.68
C MET A 278 -29.47 9.49 -10.13
N LEU A 279 -30.79 9.52 -9.92
CA LEU A 279 -31.57 8.38 -9.50
C LEU A 279 -32.49 7.94 -10.64
N TYR A 280 -32.46 6.66 -10.96
CA TYR A 280 -33.28 6.04 -12.00
C TYR A 280 -34.13 4.92 -11.43
N ASP A 281 -35.32 4.74 -11.99
CA ASP A 281 -36.08 3.51 -11.81
C ASP A 281 -35.54 2.38 -12.71
N MET A 282 -36.02 1.17 -12.51
CA MET A 282 -35.54 0.01 -13.27
C MET A 282 -35.98 0.01 -14.75
N SER A 283 -36.85 0.96 -15.16
CA SER A 283 -37.17 1.20 -16.57
C SER A 283 -36.20 2.18 -17.25
N GLY A 284 -35.27 2.76 -16.49
CA GLY A 284 -34.29 3.75 -16.97
C GLY A 284 -34.80 5.20 -16.94
N ARG A 285 -36.00 5.45 -16.37
CA ARG A 285 -36.52 6.80 -16.21
C ARG A 285 -35.81 7.50 -15.06
N GLN A 286 -35.29 8.69 -15.32
CA GLN A 286 -34.65 9.52 -14.31
C GLN A 286 -35.71 10.14 -13.39
N LEU A 287 -35.55 9.91 -12.08
CA LEU A 287 -36.46 10.39 -11.05
C LEU A 287 -35.94 11.62 -10.32
N GLN A 288 -34.62 11.66 -10.09
CA GLN A 288 -33.94 12.76 -9.40
C GLN A 288 -32.59 13.03 -10.07
N ASN A 289 -32.17 14.29 -10.01
CA ASN A 289 -30.82 14.72 -10.38
C ASN A 289 -30.45 15.91 -9.51
N PHE A 290 -29.26 15.88 -8.91
CA PHE A 290 -28.72 17.00 -8.13
C PHE A 290 -27.20 16.98 -8.12
N LYS A 291 -26.61 18.17 -8.03
CA LYS A 291 -25.18 18.36 -7.96
C LYS A 291 -24.68 18.42 -6.53
N THR A 292 -23.47 17.93 -6.32
CA THR A 292 -22.81 17.98 -5.02
C THR A 292 -21.32 18.27 -5.15
N LYS A 293 -20.77 18.92 -4.12
CA LYS A 293 -19.33 19.06 -3.89
C LYS A 293 -18.89 18.30 -2.63
N ASN A 294 -19.84 17.68 -1.97
CA ASN A 294 -19.63 16.98 -0.70
C ASN A 294 -19.41 15.49 -0.96
N ARG A 295 -18.41 14.92 -0.29
CA ARG A 295 -18.11 13.50 -0.35
C ARG A 295 -19.29 12.63 0.11
N VAL A 296 -20.05 13.10 1.09
CA VAL A 296 -21.26 12.45 1.57
C VAL A 296 -22.45 13.39 1.34
N THR A 297 -23.44 12.91 0.59
CA THR A 297 -24.61 13.71 0.21
C THR A 297 -25.88 13.00 0.62
N LYS A 298 -26.77 13.72 1.32
CA LYS A 298 -28.07 13.21 1.71
C LYS A 298 -29.04 13.26 0.54
N MET A 299 -29.68 12.14 0.24
CA MET A 299 -30.68 11.99 -0.82
C MET A 299 -32.06 11.68 -0.19
N ASN A 300 -33.07 12.45 -0.57
CA ASN A 300 -34.44 12.20 -0.11
C ASN A 300 -35.05 11.07 -0.93
N THR A 301 -35.61 10.07 -0.25
CA THR A 301 -36.24 8.89 -0.85
C THR A 301 -37.70 8.69 -0.42
N GLN A 302 -38.28 9.67 0.30
CA GLN A 302 -39.68 9.57 0.82
C GLN A 302 -40.69 9.36 -0.28
N ALA A 303 -40.55 10.03 -1.42
CA ALA A 303 -41.46 9.94 -2.55
C ALA A 303 -41.28 8.68 -3.40
N LEU A 304 -40.29 7.84 -3.11
CA LEU A 304 -40.06 6.61 -3.85
C LEU A 304 -41.01 5.51 -3.39
N VAL A 305 -41.53 4.76 -4.33
CA VAL A 305 -42.33 3.55 -4.09
C VAL A 305 -41.38 2.41 -3.70
N GLN A 306 -41.84 1.44 -2.95
CA GLN A 306 -41.10 0.23 -2.63
C GLN A 306 -40.56 -0.42 -3.91
N GLY A 307 -39.24 -0.71 -3.94
CA GLY A 307 -38.62 -1.30 -5.12
C GLY A 307 -37.10 -1.07 -5.20
N ALA A 308 -36.54 -1.45 -6.35
CA ALA A 308 -35.15 -1.28 -6.67
C ALA A 308 -34.97 -0.07 -7.59
N TYR A 309 -33.85 0.65 -7.36
CA TYR A 309 -33.47 1.84 -8.10
C TYR A 309 -31.98 1.81 -8.42
N LEU A 310 -31.56 2.53 -9.43
CA LEU A 310 -30.18 2.72 -9.82
C LEU A 310 -29.75 4.16 -9.48
N VAL A 311 -28.72 4.30 -8.66
CA VAL A 311 -28.05 5.58 -8.42
C VAL A 311 -26.82 5.63 -9.31
N THR A 312 -26.73 6.63 -10.16
CA THR A 312 -25.58 6.90 -11.03
C THR A 312 -24.93 8.18 -10.58
N ILE A 313 -23.61 8.17 -10.45
CA ILE A 313 -22.80 9.34 -10.16
C ILE A 313 -21.91 9.63 -11.36
N LYS A 314 -21.89 10.88 -11.78
CA LYS A 314 -20.97 11.36 -12.82
C LYS A 314 -20.21 12.58 -12.31
N THR A 315 -18.90 12.56 -12.38
CA THR A 315 -18.05 13.62 -11.86
C THR A 315 -17.49 14.51 -12.95
N ASP A 316 -17.02 15.69 -12.57
CA ASP A 316 -16.37 16.69 -13.44
C ASP A 316 -15.12 16.12 -14.14
N ASN A 317 -14.46 15.11 -13.57
CA ASN A 317 -13.33 14.40 -14.18
C ASN A 317 -13.74 13.17 -15.00
N ASN A 318 -15.01 13.12 -15.45
CA ASN A 318 -15.60 12.06 -16.29
C ASN A 318 -15.64 10.65 -15.67
N LYS A 319 -15.45 10.51 -14.36
CA LYS A 319 -15.70 9.24 -13.68
C LYS A 319 -17.20 9.01 -13.56
N THR A 320 -17.62 7.78 -13.83
CA THR A 320 -19.02 7.36 -13.65
C THR A 320 -19.03 6.10 -12.78
N ALA A 321 -19.91 6.09 -11.80
CA ALA A 321 -20.12 4.94 -10.94
C ALA A 321 -21.61 4.72 -10.68
N ASN A 322 -21.99 3.46 -10.45
CA ASN A 322 -23.36 3.04 -10.28
C ASN A 322 -23.54 2.20 -9.01
N ALA A 323 -24.63 2.43 -8.29
CA ALA A 323 -24.99 1.62 -7.14
C ALA A 323 -26.49 1.32 -7.10
N LYS A 324 -26.86 0.16 -6.59
CA LYS A 324 -28.24 -0.23 -6.39
C LYS A 324 -28.77 0.31 -5.07
N LEU A 325 -29.94 0.94 -5.12
CA LEU A 325 -30.70 1.36 -3.95
C LEU A 325 -31.96 0.52 -3.83
N ILE A 326 -32.24 0.04 -2.63
CA ILE A 326 -33.47 -0.69 -2.31
C ILE A 326 -34.35 0.19 -1.41
N LYS A 327 -35.56 0.49 -1.84
CA LYS A 327 -36.56 1.19 -1.03
C LYS A 327 -37.47 0.14 -0.36
N LYS A 328 -37.64 0.28 0.97
CA LYS A 328 -38.58 -0.51 1.77
C LYS A 328 -40.02 -0.04 1.55
#